data_ff584ae796763b22648d0678d0a1b5d3
#
_entry.id   ff584ae796763b22648d0678d0a1b5d3
#
_cell.length_a   1.000
_cell.length_b   1.000
_cell.length_c   1.000
_cell.angle_alpha   90.00
_cell.angle_beta   90.00
_cell.angle_gamma   90.00
#
_symmetry.space_group_name_H-M   'P 1'
#
loop_
_entity.id
_entity.type
_entity.pdbx_description
1 polymer ?
#
loop_
_entity_poly.entity_id
_entity_poly.type
_entity_poly.pdbx_seq_one_letter_code
_entity_poly.pdbx_strand_id
1 'polypeptide(L)'
;MEKIWLRSYPKGVPAEVDVNEFGSLGELFERSVARFADKTAYVCMGKSITYAELDALSARFGAFLQSDLGLPPGARVALMMPNVLQYPVALFGTLRAGYTVVNVNPLYTARELEHQLKDSGAEAIVILENFAHTLEHVRVQLPIRHVVVTSLGEMLGFPKGAIVNFVVRHVRKLVPAWRLDGHLSFSDALKRGASHALKPVKVGHDDIAFLQYTGGTTGVSKGATLTHRNLVANVLQLEAWVQPALNDTSRGPVP
;
A
#
# COMPACT_ATOMS: atom_id res chain seq x y z
N MET A 1 16.79 25.50 22.67
CA MET A 1 17.96 24.61 22.34
C MET A 1 18.44 25.01 20.96
N GLU A 2 19.75 25.26 20.76
CA GLU A 2 20.30 25.61 19.46
C GLU A 2 20.17 24.39 18.51
N LYS A 3 19.65 24.62 17.29
CA LYS A 3 19.45 23.57 16.28
C LYS A 3 20.77 23.31 15.53
N ILE A 4 21.77 22.75 16.21
CA ILE A 4 23.16 22.59 15.72
C ILE A 4 23.23 21.76 14.42
N TRP A 5 22.30 20.84 14.21
CA TRP A 5 22.22 19.98 13.00
C TRP A 5 21.98 20.77 11.72
N LEU A 6 21.37 21.96 11.80
CA LEU A 6 21.12 22.81 10.62
C LEU A 6 22.41 23.26 9.93
N ARG A 7 23.55 23.25 10.64
CA ARG A 7 24.86 23.57 10.05
C ARG A 7 25.31 22.52 9.02
N SER A 8 24.74 21.30 9.09
CA SER A 8 25.04 20.19 8.17
C SER A 8 24.02 20.05 7.05
N TYR A 9 23.00 20.92 6.98
CA TYR A 9 22.01 20.86 5.92
C TYR A 9 22.60 21.35 4.59
N PRO A 10 22.32 20.68 3.47
CA PRO A 10 22.66 21.20 2.15
C PRO A 10 22.06 22.58 1.92
N LYS A 11 22.74 23.39 1.12
CA LYS A 11 22.23 24.71 0.74
C LYS A 11 20.88 24.56 0.01
N GLY A 12 19.87 25.30 0.47
CA GLY A 12 18.51 25.28 -0.10
C GLY A 12 17.54 24.33 0.58
N VAL A 13 18.02 23.51 1.53
CA VAL A 13 17.12 22.66 2.35
C VAL A 13 16.56 23.52 3.50
N PRO A 14 15.23 23.65 3.64
CA PRO A 14 14.61 24.42 4.71
C PRO A 14 14.80 23.74 6.07
N ALA A 15 14.83 24.54 7.13
CA ALA A 15 14.91 24.05 8.51
C ALA A 15 13.64 23.32 8.98
N GLU A 16 12.51 23.66 8.41
CA GLU A 16 11.18 23.13 8.76
C GLU A 16 10.32 23.01 7.48
N VAL A 17 9.36 22.09 7.49
CA VAL A 17 8.35 21.92 6.44
C VAL A 17 6.97 22.25 6.99
N ASP A 18 6.09 22.79 6.17
CA ASP A 18 4.70 23.04 6.54
C ASP A 18 3.86 21.79 6.35
N VAL A 19 3.62 21.07 7.45
CA VAL A 19 2.81 19.84 7.43
C VAL A 19 1.33 20.09 7.10
N ASN A 20 0.87 21.34 7.13
CA ASN A 20 -0.52 21.71 6.81
C ASN A 20 -0.72 21.91 5.30
N GLU A 21 0.33 21.77 4.49
CA GLU A 21 0.22 21.83 3.03
C GLU A 21 -0.74 20.78 2.47
N PHE A 22 -0.81 19.60 3.11
CA PHE A 22 -1.75 18.53 2.77
C PHE A 22 -2.45 18.03 4.03
N GLY A 23 -3.77 17.96 4.02
CA GLY A 23 -4.55 17.47 5.16
C GLY A 23 -4.46 15.94 5.35
N SER A 24 -4.10 15.19 4.29
CA SER A 24 -3.96 13.74 4.35
C SER A 24 -3.06 13.21 3.22
N LEU A 25 -2.67 11.93 3.31
CA LEU A 25 -2.00 11.23 2.19
C LEU A 25 -2.91 11.07 0.96
N GLY A 26 -4.22 10.98 1.17
CA GLY A 26 -5.18 10.96 0.08
C GLY A 26 -5.13 12.26 -0.73
N GLU A 27 -5.16 13.41 -0.07
CA GLU A 27 -5.04 14.72 -0.71
C GLU A 27 -3.69 14.90 -1.42
N LEU A 28 -2.59 14.51 -0.76
CA LEU A 28 -1.26 14.53 -1.38
C LEU A 28 -1.24 13.69 -2.67
N PHE A 29 -1.83 12.50 -2.64
CA PHE A 29 -1.93 11.63 -3.81
C PHE A 29 -2.77 12.29 -4.92
N GLU A 30 -3.94 12.83 -4.60
CA GLU A 30 -4.84 13.49 -5.57
C GLU A 30 -4.18 14.69 -6.25
N ARG A 31 -3.45 15.50 -5.50
CA ARG A 31 -2.66 16.62 -6.07
C ARG A 31 -1.52 16.10 -6.97
N SER A 32 -0.89 15.00 -6.58
CA SER A 32 0.16 14.36 -7.40
C SER A 32 -0.41 13.82 -8.72
N VAL A 33 -1.59 13.18 -8.68
CA VAL A 33 -2.31 12.74 -9.88
C VAL A 33 -2.64 13.92 -10.79
N ALA A 34 -3.20 15.01 -10.24
CA ALA A 34 -3.55 16.19 -11.01
C ALA A 34 -2.32 16.83 -11.72
N ARG A 35 -1.15 16.76 -11.08
CA ARG A 35 0.08 17.34 -11.61
C ARG A 35 0.80 16.43 -12.62
N PHE A 36 0.74 15.11 -12.42
CA PHE A 36 1.59 14.13 -13.11
C PHE A 36 0.80 13.03 -13.83
N ALA A 37 -0.46 13.25 -14.19
CA ALA A 37 -1.40 12.24 -14.71
C ALA A 37 -0.76 11.26 -15.71
N ASP A 38 -0.08 11.77 -16.73
CA ASP A 38 0.51 10.98 -17.81
C ASP A 38 1.93 10.46 -17.52
N LYS A 39 2.49 10.81 -16.36
CA LYS A 39 3.81 10.31 -15.97
C LYS A 39 3.70 8.90 -15.40
N THR A 40 4.76 8.13 -15.58
CA THR A 40 4.89 6.82 -14.94
C THR A 40 4.95 6.97 -13.43
N ALA A 41 4.02 6.32 -12.71
CA ALA A 41 4.02 6.29 -11.26
C ALA A 41 4.81 5.08 -10.73
N TYR A 42 4.59 3.90 -11.30
CA TYR A 42 5.25 2.66 -10.87
C TYR A 42 5.65 1.78 -12.04
N VAL A 43 6.75 1.06 -11.86
CA VAL A 43 7.23 0.05 -12.80
C VAL A 43 7.48 -1.25 -12.04
N CYS A 44 6.95 -2.37 -12.55
CA CYS A 44 7.23 -3.70 -12.03
C CYS A 44 7.39 -4.69 -13.19
N MET A 45 8.49 -5.43 -13.20
CA MET A 45 8.78 -6.42 -14.24
C MET A 45 8.62 -5.88 -15.67
N GLY A 46 8.98 -4.61 -15.92
CA GLY A 46 8.86 -3.96 -17.22
C GLY A 46 7.43 -3.60 -17.66
N LYS A 47 6.44 -3.69 -16.78
CA LYS A 47 5.12 -3.07 -16.93
C LYS A 47 5.08 -1.81 -16.09
N SER A 48 4.70 -0.69 -16.70
CA SER A 48 4.46 0.58 -16.02
C SER A 48 2.97 0.84 -15.86
N ILE A 49 2.63 1.63 -14.84
CA ILE A 49 1.33 2.28 -14.68
C ILE A 49 1.57 3.78 -14.49
N THR A 50 0.71 4.61 -15.08
CA THR A 50 0.74 6.06 -14.91
C THR A 50 0.03 6.47 -13.61
N TYR A 51 0.18 7.76 -13.23
CA TYR A 51 -0.58 8.32 -12.11
C TYR A 51 -2.09 8.28 -12.37
N ALA A 52 -2.53 8.56 -13.60
CA ALA A 52 -3.95 8.46 -13.98
C ALA A 52 -4.49 7.02 -13.88
N GLU A 53 -3.71 6.04 -14.34
CA GLU A 53 -4.09 4.62 -14.20
C GLU A 53 -4.16 4.20 -12.73
N LEU A 54 -3.19 4.63 -11.92
CA LEU A 54 -3.17 4.37 -10.48
C LEU A 54 -4.37 5.01 -9.77
N ASP A 55 -4.73 6.23 -10.16
CA ASP A 55 -5.92 6.92 -9.65
C ASP A 55 -7.18 6.11 -9.92
N ALA A 56 -7.41 5.74 -11.18
CA ALA A 56 -8.58 4.97 -11.56
C ALA A 56 -8.65 3.59 -10.86
N LEU A 57 -7.53 2.88 -10.77
CA LEU A 57 -7.47 1.57 -10.14
C LEU A 57 -7.65 1.65 -8.62
N SER A 58 -7.01 2.62 -7.96
CA SER A 58 -7.16 2.81 -6.51
C SER A 58 -8.57 3.29 -6.15
N ALA A 59 -9.21 4.11 -6.98
CA ALA A 59 -10.61 4.50 -6.79
C ALA A 59 -11.55 3.28 -6.85
N ARG A 60 -11.36 2.39 -7.84
CA ARG A 60 -12.12 1.13 -7.93
C ARG A 60 -11.92 0.25 -6.71
N PHE A 61 -10.66 0.08 -6.28
CA PHE A 61 -10.38 -0.74 -5.10
C PHE A 61 -10.99 -0.14 -3.83
N GLY A 62 -10.89 1.17 -3.61
CA GLY A 62 -11.54 1.85 -2.49
C GLY A 62 -13.06 1.73 -2.51
N ALA A 63 -13.68 1.90 -3.69
CA ALA A 63 -15.13 1.72 -3.87
C ALA A 63 -15.58 0.28 -3.56
N PHE A 64 -14.79 -0.72 -3.95
CA PHE A 64 -15.01 -2.12 -3.58
C PHE A 64 -15.00 -2.32 -2.05
N LEU A 65 -14.00 -1.76 -1.35
CA LEU A 65 -13.93 -1.87 0.11
C LEU A 65 -15.14 -1.23 0.80
N GLN A 66 -15.61 -0.08 0.28
CA GLN A 66 -16.74 0.64 0.87
C GLN A 66 -18.10 0.02 0.55
N SER A 67 -18.31 -0.44 -0.68
CA SER A 67 -19.63 -0.78 -1.18
C SER A 67 -19.90 -2.28 -1.24
N ASP A 68 -18.91 -3.08 -1.69
CA ASP A 68 -19.06 -4.54 -1.75
C ASP A 68 -18.75 -5.21 -0.42
N LEU A 69 -17.65 -4.80 0.24
CA LEU A 69 -17.30 -5.36 1.54
C LEU A 69 -18.03 -4.67 2.70
N GLY A 70 -18.50 -3.44 2.50
CA GLY A 70 -19.21 -2.68 3.52
C GLY A 70 -18.38 -2.47 4.78
N LEU A 71 -17.08 -2.27 4.65
CA LEU A 71 -16.20 -2.08 5.81
C LEU A 71 -16.61 -0.84 6.61
N PRO A 72 -16.61 -0.90 7.94
CA PRO A 72 -16.94 0.26 8.78
C PRO A 72 -15.84 1.33 8.69
N PRO A 73 -16.16 2.61 8.96
CA PRO A 73 -15.16 3.67 9.02
C PRO A 73 -13.99 3.31 9.94
N GLY A 74 -12.77 3.58 9.49
CA GLY A 74 -11.55 3.25 10.23
C GLY A 74 -11.17 1.76 10.26
N ALA A 75 -11.86 0.91 9.49
CA ALA A 75 -11.49 -0.50 9.33
C ALA A 75 -10.02 -0.65 8.90
N ARG A 76 -9.43 -1.77 9.25
CA ARG A 76 -8.02 -2.06 8.99
C ARG A 76 -7.91 -3.11 7.90
N VAL A 77 -7.13 -2.78 6.86
CA VAL A 77 -6.90 -3.63 5.69
C VAL A 77 -5.44 -4.06 5.66
N ALA A 78 -5.20 -5.35 5.82
CA ALA A 78 -3.86 -5.93 5.77
C ALA A 78 -3.40 -6.11 4.31
N LEU A 79 -2.15 -5.73 4.03
CA LEU A 79 -1.51 -5.91 2.73
C LEU A 79 -0.29 -6.82 2.91
N MET A 80 -0.38 -8.07 2.42
CA MET A 80 0.68 -9.08 2.53
C MET A 80 1.20 -9.45 1.15
N MET A 81 2.04 -8.59 0.60
CA MET A 81 2.66 -8.77 -0.71
C MET A 81 3.96 -7.97 -0.82
N PRO A 82 4.90 -8.36 -1.70
CA PRO A 82 6.07 -7.55 -2.02
C PRO A 82 5.72 -6.35 -2.91
N ASN A 83 6.73 -5.63 -3.40
CA ASN A 83 6.58 -4.48 -4.29
C ASN A 83 6.11 -4.91 -5.70
N VAL A 84 4.82 -5.18 -5.84
CA VAL A 84 4.12 -5.48 -7.11
C VAL A 84 3.14 -4.34 -7.41
N LEU A 85 2.63 -4.26 -8.66
CA LEU A 85 1.73 -3.16 -9.08
C LEU A 85 0.42 -3.12 -8.28
N GLN A 86 -0.02 -4.25 -7.76
CA GLN A 86 -1.22 -4.34 -6.91
C GLN A 86 -1.04 -3.61 -5.57
N TYR A 87 0.20 -3.55 -5.06
CA TYR A 87 0.46 -2.92 -3.76
C TYR A 87 0.07 -1.43 -3.73
N PRO A 88 0.57 -0.55 -4.62
CA PRO A 88 0.16 0.86 -4.60
C PRO A 88 -1.34 1.05 -4.90
N VAL A 89 -1.95 0.20 -5.71
CA VAL A 89 -3.40 0.24 -5.97
C VAL A 89 -4.19 -0.06 -4.69
N ALA A 90 -3.85 -1.14 -3.99
CA ALA A 90 -4.51 -1.51 -2.74
C ALA A 90 -4.24 -0.47 -1.63
N LEU A 91 -3.00 0.02 -1.53
CA LEU A 91 -2.59 1.03 -0.55
C LEU A 91 -3.39 2.32 -0.70
N PHE A 92 -3.33 2.96 -1.87
CA PHE A 92 -4.04 4.22 -2.10
C PHE A 92 -5.55 4.03 -2.10
N GLY A 93 -6.07 2.91 -2.59
CA GLY A 93 -7.49 2.60 -2.50
C GLY A 93 -7.97 2.49 -1.05
N THR A 94 -7.20 1.85 -0.19
CA THR A 94 -7.49 1.74 1.25
C THR A 94 -7.49 3.12 1.92
N LEU A 95 -6.44 3.93 1.72
CA LEU A 95 -6.31 5.25 2.33
C LEU A 95 -7.40 6.23 1.85
N ARG A 96 -7.70 6.24 0.55
CA ARG A 96 -8.75 7.09 -0.04
C ARG A 96 -10.15 6.71 0.41
N ALA A 97 -10.36 5.45 0.72
CA ALA A 97 -11.62 4.97 1.29
C ALA A 97 -11.78 5.26 2.80
N GLY A 98 -10.78 5.89 3.44
CA GLY A 98 -10.79 6.25 4.86
C GLY A 98 -10.44 5.09 5.80
N TYR A 99 -9.68 4.11 5.30
CA TYR A 99 -9.27 2.93 6.06
C TYR A 99 -7.78 2.96 6.41
N THR A 100 -7.42 2.19 7.44
CA THR A 100 -6.03 2.05 7.90
C THR A 100 -5.35 0.89 7.18
N VAL A 101 -4.16 1.12 6.65
CA VAL A 101 -3.31 0.09 6.05
C VAL A 101 -2.51 -0.63 7.14
N VAL A 102 -2.52 -1.96 7.12
CA VAL A 102 -1.66 -2.81 7.95
C VAL A 102 -0.66 -3.52 7.05
N ASN A 103 0.58 -3.05 7.03
CA ASN A 103 1.63 -3.72 6.25
C ASN A 103 2.05 -5.01 6.94
N VAL A 104 2.00 -6.12 6.19
CA VAL A 104 2.36 -7.45 6.68
C VAL A 104 3.58 -7.96 5.92
N ASN A 105 4.60 -8.38 6.65
CA ASN A 105 5.78 -8.99 6.02
C ASN A 105 5.38 -10.32 5.34
N PRO A 106 5.56 -10.44 4.01
CA PRO A 106 5.20 -11.66 3.29
C PRO A 106 5.94 -12.93 3.77
N LEU A 107 7.08 -12.76 4.42
CA LEU A 107 7.91 -13.87 4.91
C LEU A 107 7.57 -14.30 6.35
N TYR A 108 6.50 -13.78 6.94
CA TYR A 108 6.08 -14.20 8.27
C TYR A 108 5.67 -15.68 8.31
N THR A 109 6.04 -16.31 9.40
CA THR A 109 5.50 -17.62 9.79
C THR A 109 4.01 -17.51 10.13
N ALA A 110 3.30 -18.63 10.16
CA ALA A 110 1.89 -18.68 10.54
C ALA A 110 1.64 -18.02 11.93
N ARG A 111 2.52 -18.25 12.91
CA ARG A 111 2.44 -17.67 14.25
C ARG A 111 2.60 -16.15 14.27
N GLU A 112 3.56 -15.63 13.51
CA GLU A 112 3.80 -14.17 13.39
C GLU A 112 2.63 -13.49 12.69
N LEU A 113 2.10 -14.11 11.62
CA LEU A 113 0.93 -13.63 10.90
C LEU A 113 -0.30 -13.61 11.79
N GLU A 114 -0.55 -14.70 12.54
CA GLU A 114 -1.65 -14.78 13.49
C GLU A 114 -1.59 -13.67 14.52
N HIS A 115 -0.40 -13.49 15.13
CA HIS A 115 -0.19 -12.43 16.11
C HIS A 115 -0.51 -11.05 15.52
N GLN A 116 0.08 -10.70 14.39
CA GLN A 116 -0.08 -9.38 13.80
C GLN A 116 -1.53 -9.11 13.39
N LEU A 117 -2.22 -10.08 12.78
CA LEU A 117 -3.59 -9.89 12.32
C LEU A 117 -4.60 -9.80 13.48
N LYS A 118 -4.35 -10.51 14.59
CA LYS A 118 -5.14 -10.39 15.83
C LYS A 118 -4.90 -9.04 16.51
N ASP A 119 -3.65 -8.67 16.70
CA ASP A 119 -3.26 -7.44 17.40
C ASP A 119 -3.71 -6.20 16.61
N SER A 120 -3.52 -6.19 15.29
CA SER A 120 -3.99 -5.10 14.45
C SER A 120 -5.51 -5.03 14.32
N GLY A 121 -6.24 -6.13 14.56
CA GLY A 121 -7.67 -6.20 14.32
C GLY A 121 -8.07 -6.00 12.85
N ALA A 122 -7.22 -6.42 11.91
CA ALA A 122 -7.53 -6.31 10.48
C ALA A 122 -8.77 -7.11 10.11
N GLU A 123 -9.70 -6.52 9.36
CA GLU A 123 -10.96 -7.14 8.94
C GLU A 123 -10.89 -7.70 7.52
N ALA A 124 -10.02 -7.13 6.69
CA ALA A 124 -9.75 -7.60 5.33
C ALA A 124 -8.25 -7.78 5.11
N ILE A 125 -7.89 -8.70 4.22
CA ILE A 125 -6.50 -8.90 3.79
C ILE A 125 -6.41 -9.00 2.27
N VAL A 126 -5.42 -8.33 1.69
CA VAL A 126 -4.97 -8.54 0.31
C VAL A 126 -3.65 -9.28 0.36
N ILE A 127 -3.59 -10.46 -0.24
CA ILE A 127 -2.44 -11.36 -0.11
C ILE A 127 -1.99 -11.89 -1.47
N LEU A 128 -0.67 -11.96 -1.68
CA LEU A 128 -0.12 -12.64 -2.85
C LEU A 128 -0.24 -14.16 -2.66
N GLU A 129 -0.70 -14.88 -3.69
CA GLU A 129 -0.98 -16.32 -3.65
C GLU A 129 0.18 -17.18 -3.14
N ASN A 130 1.43 -16.70 -3.31
CA ASN A 130 2.63 -17.36 -2.81
C ASN A 130 2.62 -17.56 -1.29
N PHE A 131 1.88 -16.73 -0.57
CA PHE A 131 1.80 -16.73 0.89
C PHE A 131 0.42 -17.14 1.42
N ALA A 132 -0.52 -17.45 0.53
CA ALA A 132 -1.89 -17.80 0.88
C ALA A 132 -1.98 -19.04 1.79
N HIS A 133 -1.07 -20.02 1.62
CA HIS A 133 -0.98 -21.19 2.50
C HIS A 133 -0.68 -20.82 3.96
N THR A 134 0.13 -19.77 4.20
CA THR A 134 0.42 -19.30 5.56
C THR A 134 -0.84 -18.73 6.22
N LEU A 135 -1.66 -18.00 5.46
CA LEU A 135 -2.94 -17.50 5.95
C LEU A 135 -3.95 -18.65 6.21
N GLU A 136 -3.98 -19.66 5.35
CA GLU A 136 -4.85 -20.82 5.50
C GLU A 136 -4.67 -21.49 6.86
N HIS A 137 -3.42 -21.69 7.31
CA HIS A 137 -3.12 -22.35 8.59
C HIS A 137 -3.69 -21.62 9.80
N VAL A 138 -3.92 -20.32 9.73
CA VAL A 138 -4.36 -19.49 10.86
C VAL A 138 -5.74 -18.86 10.65
N ARG A 139 -6.33 -19.02 9.47
CA ARG A 139 -7.54 -18.30 9.02
C ARG A 139 -8.71 -18.40 9.99
N VAL A 140 -8.95 -19.58 10.55
CA VAL A 140 -10.09 -19.86 11.46
C VAL A 140 -9.99 -19.07 12.77
N GLN A 141 -8.79 -18.70 13.18
CA GLN A 141 -8.50 -18.04 14.46
C GLN A 141 -8.48 -16.51 14.34
N LEU A 142 -8.66 -15.98 13.12
CA LEU A 142 -8.46 -14.56 12.80
C LEU A 142 -9.78 -13.79 12.70
N PRO A 143 -9.78 -12.47 13.02
CA PRO A 143 -10.90 -11.57 12.80
C PRO A 143 -11.14 -11.24 11.32
N ILE A 144 -10.28 -11.71 10.42
CA ILE A 144 -10.36 -11.44 8.98
C ILE A 144 -11.70 -11.96 8.43
N ARG A 145 -12.51 -11.09 7.87
CA ARG A 145 -13.78 -11.42 7.22
C ARG A 145 -13.63 -11.60 5.72
N HIS A 146 -12.76 -10.79 5.11
CA HIS A 146 -12.61 -10.70 3.66
C HIS A 146 -11.18 -10.99 3.24
N VAL A 147 -11.03 -11.87 2.25
CA VAL A 147 -9.74 -12.26 1.69
C VAL A 147 -9.74 -11.96 0.19
N VAL A 148 -8.79 -11.13 -0.24
CA VAL A 148 -8.52 -10.87 -1.65
C VAL A 148 -7.16 -11.47 -1.98
N VAL A 149 -7.13 -12.38 -2.94
CA VAL A 149 -5.89 -13.02 -3.39
C VAL A 149 -5.46 -12.45 -4.73
N THR A 150 -4.19 -12.13 -4.87
CA THR A 150 -3.59 -11.70 -6.13
C THR A 150 -2.45 -12.63 -6.55
N SER A 151 -2.12 -12.64 -7.84
CA SER A 151 -0.97 -13.36 -8.38
C SER A 151 0.08 -12.40 -8.94
N LEU A 152 1.33 -12.84 -9.00
CA LEU A 152 2.46 -12.01 -9.42
C LEU A 152 2.25 -11.38 -10.81
N GLY A 153 1.66 -12.13 -11.74
CA GLY A 153 1.43 -11.71 -13.12
C GLY A 153 0.12 -10.98 -13.37
N GLU A 154 -0.76 -10.84 -12.36
CA GLU A 154 -2.15 -10.40 -12.58
C GLU A 154 -2.26 -9.01 -13.23
N MET A 155 -1.38 -8.07 -12.87
CA MET A 155 -1.37 -6.72 -13.46
C MET A 155 -0.33 -6.51 -14.57
N LEU A 156 0.36 -7.57 -15.02
CA LEU A 156 1.38 -7.43 -16.08
C LEU A 156 0.81 -7.40 -17.50
N GLY A 157 -0.50 -7.65 -17.66
CA GLY A 157 -1.15 -7.75 -18.96
C GLY A 157 -0.90 -9.08 -19.68
N PHE A 158 -1.71 -9.34 -20.74
CA PHE A 158 -1.56 -10.52 -21.58
C PHE A 158 -0.53 -10.26 -22.69
N PRO A 159 0.29 -11.26 -23.09
CA PRO A 159 0.40 -12.62 -22.55
C PRO A 159 1.36 -12.74 -21.35
N LYS A 160 2.08 -11.66 -21.02
CA LYS A 160 3.16 -11.64 -20.01
C LYS A 160 2.69 -12.15 -18.65
N GLY A 161 1.53 -11.67 -18.18
CA GLY A 161 0.97 -12.08 -16.89
C GLY A 161 0.69 -13.57 -16.83
N ALA A 162 0.12 -14.15 -17.89
CA ALA A 162 -0.13 -15.59 -17.99
C ALA A 162 1.16 -16.40 -17.94
N ILE A 163 2.19 -15.99 -18.68
CA ILE A 163 3.50 -16.64 -18.70
C ILE A 163 4.15 -16.58 -17.31
N VAL A 164 4.16 -15.41 -16.68
CA VAL A 164 4.74 -15.23 -15.33
C VAL A 164 4.04 -16.14 -14.32
N ASN A 165 2.70 -16.14 -14.30
CA ASN A 165 1.95 -16.98 -13.38
C ASN A 165 2.19 -18.48 -13.64
N PHE A 166 2.26 -18.90 -14.90
CA PHE A 166 2.59 -20.28 -15.25
C PHE A 166 3.98 -20.68 -14.73
N VAL A 167 4.99 -19.85 -14.99
CA VAL A 167 6.36 -20.09 -14.54
C VAL A 167 6.44 -20.16 -13.01
N VAL A 168 5.82 -19.21 -12.32
CA VAL A 168 5.85 -19.13 -10.85
C VAL A 168 5.16 -20.34 -10.21
N ARG A 169 4.00 -20.74 -10.74
CA ARG A 169 3.20 -21.87 -10.20
C ARG A 169 3.78 -23.23 -10.56
N HIS A 170 4.13 -23.44 -11.82
CA HIS A 170 4.40 -24.79 -12.34
C HIS A 170 5.88 -25.08 -12.55
N VAL A 171 6.68 -24.11 -13.00
CA VAL A 171 8.11 -24.28 -13.26
C VAL A 171 8.92 -24.06 -11.98
N ARG A 172 8.74 -22.93 -11.33
CA ARG A 172 9.45 -22.56 -10.09
C ARG A 172 8.82 -23.14 -8.82
N LYS A 173 7.55 -23.56 -8.91
CA LYS A 173 6.79 -24.14 -7.78
C LYS A 173 6.84 -23.26 -6.53
N LEU A 174 6.74 -21.92 -6.70
CA LEU A 174 6.80 -20.95 -5.63
C LEU A 174 5.43 -20.64 -5.02
N VAL A 175 4.37 -21.30 -5.49
CA VAL A 175 3.02 -21.21 -4.93
C VAL A 175 2.65 -22.57 -4.36
N PRO A 176 2.77 -22.77 -3.04
CA PRO A 176 2.26 -23.97 -2.38
C PRO A 176 0.76 -24.10 -2.59
N ALA A 177 0.23 -25.33 -2.52
CA ALA A 177 -1.22 -25.54 -2.54
C ALA A 177 -1.87 -24.82 -1.35
N TRP A 178 -3.00 -24.15 -1.58
CA TRP A 178 -3.77 -23.46 -0.56
C TRP A 178 -5.26 -23.51 -0.85
N ARG A 179 -6.05 -23.39 0.20
CA ARG A 179 -7.51 -23.29 0.13
C ARG A 179 -8.02 -22.21 1.10
N LEU A 180 -8.58 -21.16 0.54
CA LEU A 180 -9.19 -20.05 1.30
C LEU A 180 -10.62 -19.87 0.78
N ASP A 181 -11.57 -20.52 1.42
CA ASP A 181 -12.96 -20.49 1.00
C ASP A 181 -13.52 -19.06 1.06
N GLY A 182 -14.27 -18.66 0.02
CA GLY A 182 -14.86 -17.32 -0.09
C GLY A 182 -13.89 -16.20 -0.45
N HIS A 183 -12.64 -16.49 -0.84
CA HIS A 183 -11.74 -15.47 -1.35
C HIS A 183 -12.21 -14.90 -2.69
N LEU A 184 -11.80 -13.66 -2.98
CA LEU A 184 -11.97 -13.02 -4.27
C LEU A 184 -10.61 -12.82 -4.93
N SER A 185 -10.56 -12.81 -6.28
CA SER A 185 -9.35 -12.34 -6.97
C SER A 185 -9.24 -10.82 -6.90
N PHE A 186 -8.01 -10.29 -6.97
CA PHE A 186 -7.81 -8.84 -7.00
C PHE A 186 -8.46 -8.21 -8.24
N SER A 187 -8.41 -8.89 -9.39
CA SER A 187 -9.10 -8.45 -10.61
C SER A 187 -10.63 -8.41 -10.45
N ASP A 188 -11.23 -9.36 -9.73
CA ASP A 188 -12.66 -9.32 -9.46
C ASP A 188 -13.03 -8.22 -8.46
N ALA A 189 -12.19 -7.96 -7.47
CA ALA A 189 -12.35 -6.81 -6.59
C ALA A 189 -12.37 -5.48 -7.38
N LEU A 190 -11.42 -5.30 -8.32
CA LEU A 190 -11.39 -4.11 -9.19
C LEU A 190 -12.59 -4.02 -10.13
N LYS A 191 -13.07 -5.17 -10.69
CA LYS A 191 -14.27 -5.19 -11.54
C LYS A 191 -15.54 -4.82 -10.77
N ARG A 192 -15.73 -5.38 -9.58
CA ARG A 192 -16.86 -5.05 -8.70
C ARG A 192 -16.83 -3.58 -8.31
N GLY A 193 -15.68 -3.09 -7.84
CA GLY A 193 -15.51 -1.69 -7.48
C GLY A 193 -15.73 -0.70 -8.64
N ALA A 194 -15.53 -1.14 -9.90
CA ALA A 194 -15.82 -0.31 -11.07
C ALA A 194 -17.32 0.00 -11.25
N SER A 195 -18.20 -0.77 -10.60
CA SER A 195 -19.66 -0.52 -10.62
C SER A 195 -20.11 0.50 -9.59
N HIS A 196 -19.21 1.00 -8.76
CA HIS A 196 -19.49 1.95 -7.69
C HIS A 196 -18.57 3.17 -7.78
N ALA A 197 -19.08 4.33 -7.33
CA ALA A 197 -18.24 5.49 -7.12
C ALA A 197 -17.53 5.38 -5.75
N LEU A 198 -16.26 5.74 -5.69
CA LEU A 198 -15.57 5.95 -4.42
C LEU A 198 -16.25 7.09 -3.68
N LYS A 199 -16.77 6.82 -2.49
CA LYS A 199 -17.46 7.82 -1.67
C LYS A 199 -16.41 8.71 -0.99
N PRO A 200 -16.55 10.05 -1.03
CA PRO A 200 -15.68 10.94 -0.30
C PRO A 200 -15.73 10.64 1.19
N VAL A 201 -14.59 10.64 1.84
CA VAL A 201 -14.46 10.50 3.28
C VAL A 201 -13.64 11.67 3.84
N LYS A 202 -14.03 12.14 5.01
CA LYS A 202 -13.26 13.17 5.70
C LYS A 202 -12.15 12.50 6.50
N VAL A 203 -10.93 12.65 6.03
CA VAL A 203 -9.72 12.16 6.68
C VAL A 203 -8.84 13.35 7.02
N GLY A 204 -8.32 13.43 8.23
CA GLY A 204 -7.47 14.50 8.73
C GLY A 204 -6.12 14.00 9.22
N HIS A 205 -5.32 14.93 9.72
CA HIS A 205 -3.95 14.69 10.19
C HIS A 205 -3.83 13.62 11.27
N ASP A 206 -4.79 13.58 12.19
CA ASP A 206 -4.73 12.73 13.39
C ASP A 206 -5.31 11.32 13.14
N ASP A 207 -5.95 11.09 11.98
CA ASP A 207 -6.43 9.79 11.60
C ASP A 207 -5.27 8.84 11.32
N ILE A 208 -5.46 7.56 11.67
CA ILE A 208 -4.43 6.53 11.50
C ILE A 208 -4.35 6.13 10.02
N ALA A 209 -3.18 6.35 9.41
CA ALA A 209 -2.91 5.93 8.05
C ALA A 209 -2.37 4.50 7.99
N PHE A 210 -1.43 4.16 8.90
CA PHE A 210 -0.78 2.85 8.92
C PHE A 210 -0.62 2.29 10.33
N LEU A 211 -0.71 0.97 10.42
CA LEU A 211 -0.10 0.19 11.49
C LEU A 211 1.12 -0.52 10.91
N GLN A 212 2.31 -0.02 11.25
CA GLN A 212 3.58 -0.55 10.74
C GLN A 212 4.24 -1.41 11.81
N TYR A 213 4.24 -2.71 11.60
CA TYR A 213 4.87 -3.65 12.52
C TYR A 213 6.39 -3.70 12.31
N THR A 214 7.12 -3.62 13.40
CA THR A 214 8.56 -3.75 13.40
C THR A 214 8.99 -4.98 14.20
N GLY A 215 9.93 -5.74 13.65
CA GLY A 215 10.58 -6.82 14.38
C GLY A 215 11.46 -6.21 15.48
N GLY A 216 11.01 -6.30 16.74
CA GLY A 216 11.85 -5.95 17.88
C GLY A 216 12.97 -6.97 18.06
N THR A 217 14.16 -6.55 18.49
CA THR A 217 15.30 -7.44 18.75
C THR A 217 15.08 -8.39 19.94
N THR A 218 14.02 -8.20 20.71
CA THR A 218 13.84 -8.88 22.02
C THR A 218 12.41 -9.31 22.33
N GLY A 219 11.50 -9.41 21.36
CA GLY A 219 10.12 -9.79 21.68
C GLY A 219 9.16 -9.86 20.50
N VAL A 220 7.88 -9.99 20.82
CA VAL A 220 6.78 -9.99 19.86
C VAL A 220 6.73 -8.67 19.12
N SER A 221 6.54 -8.71 17.78
CA SER A 221 6.46 -7.49 16.95
C SER A 221 5.33 -6.56 17.42
N LYS A 222 5.62 -5.26 17.44
CA LYS A 222 4.68 -4.21 17.85
C LYS A 222 4.34 -3.32 16.66
N GLY A 223 3.08 -2.93 16.57
CA GLY A 223 2.59 -2.03 15.53
C GLY A 223 2.81 -0.57 15.90
N ALA A 224 3.70 0.13 15.21
CA ALA A 224 3.79 1.58 15.30
C ALA A 224 2.57 2.19 14.62
N THR A 225 1.85 3.05 15.34
CA THR A 225 0.72 3.80 14.80
C THR A 225 1.23 5.04 14.10
N LEU A 226 1.06 5.10 12.79
CA LEU A 226 1.43 6.25 11.96
C LEU A 226 0.18 6.97 11.48
N THR A 227 0.05 8.24 11.86
CA THR A 227 -1.04 9.11 11.40
C THR A 227 -0.75 9.67 10.01
N HIS A 228 -1.77 10.22 9.35
CA HIS A 228 -1.58 10.93 8.08
C HIS A 228 -0.56 12.06 8.23
N ARG A 229 -0.60 12.80 9.35
CA ARG A 229 0.37 13.87 9.66
C ARG A 229 1.82 13.37 9.67
N ASN A 230 2.08 12.22 10.29
CA ASN A 230 3.45 11.67 10.35
C ASN A 230 4.01 11.41 8.95
N LEU A 231 3.19 10.86 8.08
CA LEU A 231 3.62 10.48 6.74
C LEU A 231 3.67 11.67 5.78
N VAL A 232 2.72 12.62 5.88
CA VAL A 232 2.79 13.89 5.14
C VAL A 232 4.08 14.62 5.52
N ALA A 233 4.39 14.75 6.80
CA ALA A 233 5.64 15.36 7.26
C ALA A 233 6.87 14.66 6.68
N ASN A 234 6.89 13.33 6.69
CA ASN A 234 8.00 12.54 6.15
C ASN A 234 8.19 12.76 4.64
N VAL A 235 7.09 12.76 3.85
CA VAL A 235 7.15 13.01 2.41
C VAL A 235 7.67 14.42 2.12
N LEU A 236 7.14 15.45 2.79
CA LEU A 236 7.58 16.83 2.62
C LEU A 236 9.04 17.04 3.01
N GLN A 237 9.50 16.39 4.08
CA GLN A 237 10.91 16.42 4.49
C GLN A 237 11.80 15.77 3.43
N LEU A 238 11.38 14.62 2.89
CA LEU A 238 12.13 13.95 1.83
C LEU A 238 12.17 14.80 0.56
N GLU A 239 11.05 15.36 0.14
CA GLU A 239 10.97 16.27 -1.01
C GLU A 239 11.92 17.46 -0.82
N ALA A 240 11.81 18.17 0.29
CA ALA A 240 12.66 19.31 0.60
C ALA A 240 14.16 18.94 0.59
N TRP A 241 14.50 17.73 1.02
CA TRP A 241 15.89 17.26 1.05
C TRP A 241 16.44 16.93 -0.34
N VAL A 242 15.64 16.37 -1.24
CA VAL A 242 16.10 15.99 -2.59
C VAL A 242 15.98 17.11 -3.62
N GLN A 243 15.10 18.10 -3.42
CA GLN A 243 14.86 19.19 -4.36
C GLN A 243 16.15 19.91 -4.83
N PRO A 244 17.10 20.28 -3.96
CA PRO A 244 18.33 20.92 -4.41
C PRO A 244 19.14 20.05 -5.39
N ALA A 245 19.12 18.72 -5.20
CA ALA A 245 19.81 17.79 -6.09
C ALA A 245 19.06 17.59 -7.41
N LEU A 246 17.72 17.61 -7.39
CA LEU A 246 16.88 17.50 -8.59
C LEU A 246 16.96 18.77 -9.46
N ASN A 247 17.14 19.93 -8.85
CA ASN A 247 17.26 21.21 -9.52
C ASN A 247 18.70 21.50 -10.02
N ASP A 248 19.68 20.68 -9.65
CA ASP A 248 21.07 20.80 -10.11
C ASP A 248 21.21 20.26 -11.53
N THR A 249 20.97 21.14 -12.53
CA THR A 249 21.09 20.80 -13.96
C THR A 249 22.52 20.45 -14.40
N SER A 250 23.53 20.66 -13.56
CA SER A 250 24.93 20.30 -13.87
C SER A 250 25.15 18.79 -13.95
N ARG A 251 24.25 17.99 -13.36
CA ARG A 251 24.33 16.52 -13.30
C ARG A 251 23.59 15.79 -14.42
N GLY A 252 23.02 16.53 -15.39
CA GLY A 252 22.16 15.95 -16.42
C GLY A 252 20.75 15.63 -15.94
N PRO A 253 19.86 15.16 -16.83
CA PRO A 253 18.50 14.81 -16.45
C PRO A 253 18.51 13.63 -15.47
N VAL A 254 17.81 13.80 -14.34
CA VAL A 254 17.54 12.69 -13.40
C VAL A 254 16.56 11.75 -14.10
N PRO A 255 16.85 10.45 -14.17
CA PRO A 255 16.02 9.47 -14.88
C PRO A 255 14.63 9.29 -14.28
#